data_e019b08ec89f9509f7431962dede09f5
#
_entry.id   e019b08ec89f9509f7431962dede09f5
#
_cell.length_a   1.000
_cell.length_b   1.000
_cell.length_c   1.000
_cell.angle_alpha   90.00
_cell.angle_beta   90.00
_cell.angle_gamma   90.00
#
_symmetry.space_group_name_H-M   'P 1'
#
loop_
_entity.id
_entity.type
_entity.pdbx_description
1 polymer ?
#
loop_
_entity_poly.entity_id
_entity_poly.type
_entity_poly.pdbx_seq_one_letter_code
_entity_poly.pdbx_strand_id
1 'polypeptide(L)'
;LVRSSIAAGIEVIALPGPTAFVPALVQSGLPCERFVFEGFLPHKKGRKSRIDSLSSESRTMVFYESPHRLMKTLKQLTDAFGPERQASVSRELTKIFEETKRGTLSELYTYFEKHTPKGEFVLVVAGKP
;
A
#
# COMPACT_ATOMS: atom_id res chain seq x y z
N LEU A 1 -21.22 -9.51 -5.00
CA LEU A 1 -21.34 -10.87 -5.53
C LEU A 1 -21.24 -11.90 -4.39
N VAL A 2 -20.05 -12.17 -3.80
CA VAL A 2 -19.83 -13.22 -2.78
C VAL A 2 -20.85 -13.11 -1.62
N ARG A 3 -21.00 -11.94 -1.01
CA ARG A 3 -21.96 -11.71 0.07
C ARG A 3 -23.42 -12.09 -0.32
N SER A 4 -23.82 -11.71 -1.53
CA SER A 4 -25.17 -12.02 -2.03
C SER A 4 -25.34 -13.52 -2.30
N SER A 5 -24.31 -14.18 -2.79
CA SER A 5 -24.33 -15.63 -2.99
C SER A 5 -24.48 -16.39 -1.66
N ILE A 6 -23.69 -16.01 -0.66
CA ILE A 6 -23.78 -16.61 0.69
C ILE A 6 -25.18 -16.37 1.30
N ALA A 7 -25.70 -15.14 1.19
CA ALA A 7 -27.04 -14.81 1.69
C ALA A 7 -28.17 -15.59 0.99
N ALA A 8 -27.94 -16.01 -0.26
CA ALA A 8 -28.86 -16.85 -1.03
C ALA A 8 -28.64 -18.36 -0.80
N GLY A 9 -27.79 -18.76 0.14
CA GLY A 9 -27.48 -20.17 0.42
C GLY A 9 -26.64 -20.87 -0.64
N ILE A 10 -26.00 -20.12 -1.54
CA ILE A 10 -25.11 -20.66 -2.57
C ILE A 10 -23.74 -20.89 -1.96
N GLU A 11 -23.19 -22.09 -2.15
CA GLU A 11 -21.83 -22.42 -1.72
C GLU A 11 -20.81 -21.58 -2.49
N VAL A 12 -19.85 -21.00 -1.75
CA VAL A 12 -18.74 -20.21 -2.32
C VAL A 12 -17.44 -20.87 -1.95
N ILE A 13 -16.69 -21.34 -2.96
CA ILE A 13 -15.40 -21.98 -2.81
C ILE A 13 -14.31 -21.00 -3.26
N ALA A 14 -13.43 -20.61 -2.32
CA ALA A 14 -12.27 -19.77 -2.63
C ALA A 14 -11.08 -20.66 -3.00
N LEU A 15 -10.51 -20.42 -4.17
CA LEU A 15 -9.30 -21.12 -4.60
C LEU A 15 -8.06 -20.29 -4.20
N PRO A 16 -6.97 -20.93 -3.72
CA PRO A 16 -5.69 -20.25 -3.54
C PRO A 16 -5.20 -19.66 -4.85
N GLY A 17 -4.65 -18.46 -4.79
CA GLY A 17 -4.13 -17.78 -5.97
C GLY A 17 -3.15 -16.66 -5.61
N PRO A 18 -2.46 -16.10 -6.61
CA PRO A 18 -1.50 -15.02 -6.38
C PRO A 18 -2.18 -13.75 -5.90
N THR A 19 -1.54 -13.07 -4.95
CA THR A 19 -1.91 -11.74 -4.49
C THR A 19 -0.68 -10.82 -4.53
N ALA A 20 -0.84 -9.54 -4.78
CA ALA A 20 0.28 -8.60 -4.78
C ALA A 20 0.63 -8.12 -3.37
N PHE A 21 -0.37 -7.91 -2.51
CA PHE A 21 -0.14 -7.30 -1.20
C PHE A 21 0.63 -8.21 -0.22
N VAL A 22 0.45 -9.52 -0.28
CA VAL A 22 1.15 -10.46 0.62
C VAL A 22 2.66 -10.47 0.35
N PRO A 23 3.16 -10.68 -0.88
CA PRO A 23 4.58 -10.57 -1.18
C PRO A 23 5.16 -9.19 -0.84
N ALA A 24 4.45 -8.10 -1.13
CA ALA A 24 4.89 -6.75 -0.79
C ALA A 24 5.04 -6.56 0.73
N LEU A 25 4.08 -7.04 1.51
CA LEU A 25 4.10 -6.97 2.96
C LEU A 25 5.30 -7.75 3.53
N VAL A 26 5.53 -8.98 3.07
CA VAL A 26 6.67 -9.80 3.49
C VAL A 26 7.99 -9.14 3.10
N GLN A 27 8.11 -8.65 1.86
CA GLN A 27 9.33 -8.01 1.36
C GLN A 27 9.59 -6.62 1.99
N SER A 28 8.59 -6.00 2.61
CA SER A 28 8.75 -4.69 3.25
C SER A 28 9.76 -4.70 4.39
N GLY A 29 9.87 -5.84 5.11
CA GLY A 29 10.65 -5.95 6.33
C GLY A 29 10.01 -5.26 7.53
N LEU A 30 8.79 -4.76 7.40
CA LEU A 30 8.00 -4.17 8.49
C LEU A 30 7.24 -5.26 9.25
N PRO A 31 6.79 -4.98 10.50
CA PRO A 31 5.96 -5.92 11.25
C PRO A 31 4.73 -6.33 10.44
N CYS A 32 4.52 -7.64 10.27
CA CYS A 32 3.46 -8.18 9.42
C CYS A 32 2.46 -9.08 10.15
N GLU A 33 2.61 -9.27 11.46
CA GLU A 33 1.71 -10.08 12.29
C GLU A 33 0.31 -9.46 12.39
N ARG A 34 0.25 -8.13 12.36
CA ARG A 34 -0.98 -7.35 12.36
C ARG A 34 -0.83 -6.19 11.40
N PHE A 35 -1.69 -6.14 10.42
CA PHE A 35 -1.65 -5.09 9.39
C PHE A 35 -3.06 -4.66 8.99
N VAL A 36 -3.15 -3.53 8.33
CA VAL A 36 -4.37 -2.99 7.74
C VAL A 36 -4.21 -2.97 6.22
N PHE A 37 -5.10 -3.63 5.52
CA PHE A 37 -5.18 -3.54 4.07
C PHE A 37 -6.15 -2.41 3.68
N GLU A 38 -5.58 -1.31 3.19
CA GLU A 38 -6.32 -0.14 2.76
C GLU A 38 -6.71 -0.18 1.27
N GLY A 39 -5.96 -0.95 0.47
CA GLY A 39 -6.16 -0.96 -0.96
C GLY A 39 -5.90 0.40 -1.60
N PHE A 40 -6.75 0.82 -2.52
CA PHE A 40 -6.64 2.14 -3.13
C PHE A 40 -7.27 3.23 -2.26
N LEU A 41 -6.51 4.27 -1.98
CA LEU A 41 -7.06 5.47 -1.34
C LEU A 41 -8.13 6.14 -2.24
N PRO A 42 -9.13 6.81 -1.67
CA PRO A 42 -10.11 7.57 -2.45
C PRO A 42 -9.44 8.53 -3.44
N HIS A 43 -10.00 8.69 -4.62
CA HIS A 43 -9.42 9.54 -5.66
C HIS A 43 -9.44 11.04 -5.30
N LYS A 44 -10.56 11.53 -4.76
CA LYS A 44 -10.79 12.95 -4.42
C LYS A 44 -11.52 13.08 -3.10
N LYS A 45 -12.84 12.90 -3.11
CA LYS A 45 -13.69 13.04 -1.91
C LYS A 45 -13.30 12.01 -0.84
N GLY A 46 -13.06 12.46 0.37
CA GLY A 46 -12.70 11.61 1.50
C GLY A 46 -11.22 11.20 1.57
N ARG A 47 -10.40 11.54 0.56
CA ARG A 47 -8.98 11.15 0.53
C ARG A 47 -8.19 11.75 1.68
N LYS A 48 -8.32 13.07 1.89
CA LYS A 48 -7.60 13.76 2.97
C LYS A 48 -8.02 13.22 4.33
N SER A 49 -9.31 13.14 4.61
CA SER A 49 -9.82 12.62 5.89
C SER A 49 -9.40 11.17 6.14
N ARG A 50 -9.32 10.32 5.07
CA ARG A 50 -8.81 8.96 5.23
C ARG A 50 -7.34 8.95 5.60
N ILE A 51 -6.49 9.70 4.91
CA ILE A 51 -5.07 9.81 5.23
C ILE A 51 -4.89 10.34 6.66
N ASP A 52 -5.60 11.39 7.02
CA ASP A 52 -5.51 11.98 8.37
C ASP A 52 -5.91 10.95 9.45
N SER A 53 -6.95 10.14 9.21
CA SER A 53 -7.38 9.09 10.16
C SER A 53 -6.35 7.97 10.32
N LEU A 54 -5.56 7.69 9.28
CA LEU A 54 -4.52 6.67 9.30
C LEU A 54 -3.22 7.14 9.96
N SER A 55 -3.05 8.42 10.20
CA SER A 55 -1.83 8.96 10.84
C SER A 55 -1.57 8.40 12.22
N SER A 56 -2.62 7.98 12.94
CA SER A 56 -2.57 7.38 14.27
C SER A 56 -2.60 5.83 14.26
N GLU A 57 -2.70 5.21 13.10
CA GLU A 57 -2.72 3.74 13.00
C GLU A 57 -1.38 3.16 13.46
N SER A 58 -1.43 2.23 14.42
CA SER A 58 -0.24 1.59 15.00
C SER A 58 0.23 0.34 14.24
N ARG A 59 -0.63 -0.22 13.39
CA ARG A 59 -0.31 -1.40 12.59
C ARG A 59 0.31 -1.00 11.26
N THR A 60 1.07 -1.90 10.66
CA THR A 60 1.53 -1.75 9.28
C THR A 60 0.34 -1.61 8.33
N MET A 61 0.42 -0.65 7.41
CA MET A 61 -0.62 -0.33 6.44
C MET A 61 -0.18 -0.70 5.03
N VAL A 62 -1.07 -1.28 4.25
CA VAL A 62 -0.80 -1.71 2.88
C VAL A 62 -1.75 -1.01 1.91
N PHE A 63 -1.18 -0.34 0.92
CA PHE A 63 -1.90 0.40 -0.11
C PHE A 63 -1.57 -0.11 -1.50
N TYR A 64 -2.55 -0.11 -2.38
CA TYR A 64 -2.35 -0.17 -3.81
C TYR A 64 -2.24 1.23 -4.39
N GLU A 65 -1.36 1.43 -5.35
CA GLU A 65 -1.25 2.71 -6.02
C GLU A 65 -0.88 2.58 -7.50
N SER A 66 -1.36 3.50 -8.29
CA SER A 66 -1.01 3.61 -9.70
C SER A 66 0.26 4.45 -9.89
N PRO A 67 1.01 4.25 -10.99
CA PRO A 67 2.20 5.04 -11.29
C PRO A 67 1.91 6.54 -11.38
N HIS A 68 0.72 6.91 -11.85
CA HIS A 68 0.32 8.31 -12.01
C HIS A 68 0.05 9.04 -10.68
N ARG A 69 -0.17 8.30 -9.59
CA ARG A 69 -0.51 8.87 -8.28
C ARG A 69 0.51 8.60 -7.19
N LEU A 70 1.49 7.74 -7.46
CA LEU A 70 2.48 7.34 -6.45
C LEU A 70 3.16 8.56 -5.82
N MET A 71 3.63 9.50 -6.62
CA MET A 71 4.31 10.71 -6.13
C MET A 71 3.41 11.56 -5.25
N LYS A 72 2.16 11.78 -5.69
CA LYS A 72 1.19 12.52 -4.90
C LYS A 72 0.89 11.82 -3.57
N THR A 73 0.75 10.50 -3.62
CA THR A 73 0.47 9.68 -2.42
C THR A 73 1.63 9.72 -1.45
N LEU A 74 2.87 9.50 -1.91
CA LEU A 74 4.07 9.59 -1.08
C LEU A 74 4.17 10.96 -0.40
N LYS A 75 3.96 12.06 -1.14
CA LYS A 75 3.97 13.40 -0.57
C LYS A 75 2.90 13.56 0.51
N GLN A 76 1.68 13.17 0.25
CA GLN A 76 0.57 13.31 1.21
C GLN A 76 0.79 12.47 2.47
N LEU A 77 1.35 11.25 2.33
CA LEU A 77 1.69 10.41 3.47
C LEU A 77 2.87 10.99 4.26
N THR A 78 3.88 11.55 3.57
CA THR A 78 5.00 12.27 4.22
C THR A 78 4.49 13.43 5.06
N ASP A 79 3.59 14.23 4.50
CA ASP A 79 3.01 15.41 5.18
C ASP A 79 2.15 14.99 6.40
N ALA A 80 1.42 13.88 6.32
CA ALA A 80 0.49 13.43 7.36
C ALA A 80 1.14 12.53 8.43
N PHE A 81 2.09 11.67 8.03
CA PHE A 81 2.68 10.65 8.93
C PHE A 81 4.08 11.03 9.41
N GLY A 82 4.69 12.04 8.81
CA GLY A 82 6.06 12.46 9.05
C GLY A 82 7.06 11.87 8.05
N PRO A 83 8.12 12.63 7.71
CA PRO A 83 9.10 12.25 6.69
C PRO A 83 9.90 10.99 7.05
N GLU A 84 10.10 10.73 8.33
CA GLU A 84 10.93 9.61 8.85
C GLU A 84 10.15 8.29 8.97
N ARG A 85 8.84 8.28 8.66
CA ARG A 85 8.03 7.07 8.74
C ARG A 85 8.57 6.02 7.77
N GLN A 86 8.88 4.84 8.29
CA GLN A 86 9.42 3.74 7.49
C GLN A 86 8.36 3.21 6.52
N ALA A 87 8.81 2.90 5.31
CA ALA A 87 7.93 2.40 4.26
C ALA A 87 8.70 1.56 3.23
N SER A 88 7.97 0.87 2.38
CA SER A 88 8.50 0.24 1.18
C SER A 88 7.56 0.44 0.01
N VAL A 89 8.13 0.48 -1.18
CA VAL A 89 7.40 0.52 -2.45
C VAL A 89 7.84 -0.66 -3.29
N SER A 90 6.92 -1.59 -3.55
CA SER A 90 7.14 -2.73 -4.44
C SER A 90 6.42 -2.48 -5.76
N ARG A 91 7.10 -2.75 -6.87
CA ARG A 91 6.53 -2.63 -8.21
C ARG A 91 6.65 -3.94 -8.97
N GLU A 92 5.70 -4.16 -9.88
CA GLU A 92 5.73 -5.27 -10.85
C GLU A 92 6.02 -6.63 -10.18
N LEU A 93 5.45 -6.85 -8.98
CA LEU A 93 5.63 -8.09 -8.22
C LEU A 93 5.30 -9.31 -9.07
N THR A 94 6.16 -10.34 -8.98
CA THR A 94 6.13 -11.59 -9.75
C THR A 94 6.39 -11.44 -11.26
N LYS A 95 6.76 -10.25 -11.72
CA LYS A 95 7.11 -9.95 -13.11
C LYS A 95 8.61 -9.72 -13.28
N ILE A 96 9.09 -9.61 -14.53
CA ILE A 96 10.52 -9.47 -14.86
C ILE A 96 11.15 -8.22 -14.22
N PHE A 97 10.40 -7.13 -14.14
CA PHE A 97 10.88 -5.86 -13.58
C PHE A 97 10.45 -5.64 -12.11
N GLU A 98 10.31 -6.74 -11.37
CA GLU A 98 10.05 -6.67 -9.93
C GLU A 98 11.15 -5.91 -9.21
N GLU A 99 10.75 -4.97 -8.37
CA GLU A 99 11.66 -4.18 -7.54
C GLU A 99 10.96 -3.78 -6.24
N THR A 100 11.68 -3.83 -5.14
CA THR A 100 11.21 -3.32 -3.84
C THR A 100 12.25 -2.34 -3.29
N LYS A 101 11.84 -1.07 -3.12
CA LYS A 101 12.61 -0.03 -2.43
C LYS A 101 12.11 0.15 -1.02
N ARG A 102 13.02 0.22 -0.06
CA ARG A 102 12.75 0.42 1.36
C ARG A 102 13.44 1.69 1.84
N GLY A 103 12.87 2.36 2.81
CA GLY A 103 13.42 3.56 3.41
C GLY A 103 12.34 4.37 4.12
N THR A 104 12.62 5.62 4.40
CA THR A 104 11.62 6.55 4.90
C THR A 104 10.72 7.06 3.78
N LEU A 105 9.56 7.60 4.13
CA LEU A 105 8.66 8.21 3.14
C LEU A 105 9.36 9.31 2.34
N SER A 106 10.21 10.13 2.98
CA SER A 106 10.96 11.18 2.30
C SER A 106 12.04 10.65 1.36
N GLU A 107 12.75 9.59 1.75
CA GLU A 107 13.74 8.92 0.88
C GLU A 107 13.08 8.30 -0.35
N LEU A 108 11.93 7.63 -0.17
CA LEU A 108 11.17 7.05 -1.26
C LEU A 108 10.62 8.12 -2.21
N TYR A 109 10.12 9.23 -1.66
CA TYR A 109 9.68 10.37 -2.47
C TYR A 109 10.83 10.89 -3.33
N THR A 110 12.01 11.14 -2.74
CA THR A 110 13.20 11.64 -3.45
C THR A 110 13.69 10.64 -4.51
N TYR A 111 13.63 9.34 -4.22
CA TYR A 111 14.01 8.31 -5.19
C TYR A 111 13.10 8.35 -6.42
N PHE A 112 11.78 8.36 -6.24
CA PHE A 112 10.82 8.35 -7.35
C PHE A 112 10.69 9.70 -8.06
N GLU A 113 11.14 10.81 -7.49
CA GLU A 113 11.34 12.07 -8.23
C GLU A 113 12.35 11.90 -9.37
N LYS A 114 13.40 11.13 -9.13
CA LYS A 114 14.49 10.87 -10.10
C LYS A 114 14.22 9.67 -11.01
N HIS A 115 13.33 8.78 -10.62
CA HIS A 115 13.04 7.53 -11.29
C HIS A 115 11.54 7.46 -11.56
N THR A 116 11.13 7.88 -12.75
CA THR A 116 9.70 7.93 -13.13
C THR A 116 8.99 6.62 -12.83
N PRO A 117 7.92 6.63 -12.00
CA PRO A 117 7.18 5.43 -11.66
C PRO A 117 6.54 4.76 -12.88
N LYS A 118 6.73 3.45 -13.02
CA LYS A 118 6.13 2.64 -14.10
C LYS A 118 5.63 1.33 -13.52
N GLY A 119 4.49 0.85 -14.01
CA GLY A 119 3.89 -0.41 -13.59
C GLY A 119 2.91 -0.26 -12.43
N GLU A 120 2.62 -1.36 -11.77
CA GLU A 120 1.69 -1.45 -10.64
C GLU A 120 2.48 -1.45 -9.32
N PHE A 121 1.99 -0.70 -8.35
CA PHE A 121 2.68 -0.50 -7.08
C PHE A 121 1.88 -1.00 -5.88
N VAL A 122 2.60 -1.57 -4.94
CA VAL A 122 2.14 -1.78 -3.57
C VAL A 122 3.03 -0.97 -2.64
N LEU A 123 2.42 -0.09 -1.87
CA LEU A 123 3.08 0.71 -0.85
C LEU A 123 2.75 0.11 0.52
N VAL A 124 3.78 -0.17 1.31
CA VAL A 124 3.65 -0.64 2.69
C VAL A 124 4.26 0.41 3.60
N VAL A 125 3.52 0.85 4.60
CA VAL A 125 3.94 1.92 5.53
C VAL A 125 3.85 1.42 6.96
N ALA A 126 4.88 1.67 7.74
CA ALA A 126 4.90 1.32 9.16
C ALA A 126 3.79 2.05 9.93
N GLY A 127 3.27 1.39 10.95
CA GLY A 127 2.38 2.01 11.91
C GLY A 127 3.05 3.17 12.67
N LYS A 128 2.26 3.94 13.39
CA LYS A 128 2.77 4.97 14.29
C LYS A 128 3.58 4.32 15.41
N PRO A 129 4.79 4.80 15.68
CA PRO A 129 5.59 4.35 16.83
C PRO A 129 4.90 4.58 18.16
#